data_928bfbdb7f9b11787e009870cc154879
#
_entry.id   928bfbdb7f9b11787e009870cc154879
#
_cell.length_a   1.000
_cell.length_b   1.000
_cell.length_c   1.000
_cell.angle_alpha   90.00
_cell.angle_beta   90.00
_cell.angle_gamma   90.00
#
_symmetry.space_group_name_H-M   'P 1'
#
loop_
_entity.id
_entity.type
_entity.pdbx_description
1 polymer ?
#
loop_
_entity_poly.entity_id
_entity_poly.type
_entity_poly.pdbx_seq_one_letter_code
_entity_poly.pdbx_strand_id
1 'polypeptide(L)'
;MTVDPTFLAPISEEIWRQKYRFDGGAERDETLADTFRRVARAAASAETGGNRVRAMWEQQFYEAMADFGLLPAGRILAGAGTGRAVTLFNCFVMGRIDDDLGAIFENVKEAALTMQQGGGIGHDFSTLRPKGAPVASIGADASGPVSFMDVWDAMCRTI
;
A
#
# COMPACT_ATOMS: atom_id res chain seq x y z
N MET A 1 29.90 16.04 -4.09
CA MET A 1 29.95 15.27 -2.82
C MET A 1 28.52 15.23 -2.33
N THR A 2 27.84 14.11 -2.44
CA THR A 2 26.51 13.92 -1.83
C THR A 2 26.69 13.86 -0.31
N VAL A 3 26.03 14.77 0.38
CA VAL A 3 25.98 14.76 1.84
C VAL A 3 25.03 13.63 2.24
N ASP A 4 25.42 12.75 3.16
CA ASP A 4 24.51 11.74 3.67
C ASP A 4 23.31 12.41 4.37
N PRO A 5 22.07 11.96 4.10
CA PRO A 5 20.88 12.56 4.69
C PRO A 5 20.86 12.36 6.21
N THR A 6 20.53 13.42 6.94
CA THR A 6 20.46 13.40 8.40
C THR A 6 19.10 13.85 8.89
N PHE A 7 18.66 13.32 10.04
CA PHE A 7 17.42 13.76 10.66
C PHE A 7 17.58 15.13 11.30
N LEU A 8 16.66 16.05 11.03
CA LEU A 8 16.65 17.39 11.62
C LEU A 8 15.97 17.41 13.01
N ALA A 9 15.18 16.39 13.33
CA ALA A 9 14.48 16.31 14.60
C ALA A 9 14.49 14.85 15.12
N PRO A 10 14.60 14.65 16.45
CA PRO A 10 14.63 13.31 17.05
C PRO A 10 13.39 12.48 16.72
N ILE A 11 12.22 13.10 16.62
CA ILE A 11 10.97 12.41 16.26
C ILE A 11 11.02 11.80 14.86
N SER A 12 11.75 12.42 13.93
CA SER A 12 11.88 11.91 12.56
C SER A 12 12.68 10.62 12.52
N GLU A 13 13.74 10.52 13.32
CA GLU A 13 14.53 9.30 13.48
C GLU A 13 13.71 8.17 14.11
N GLU A 14 12.92 8.48 15.14
CA GLU A 14 12.07 7.50 15.79
C GLU A 14 10.99 6.94 14.84
N ILE A 15 10.33 7.83 14.07
CA ILE A 15 9.35 7.42 13.06
C ILE A 15 10.01 6.56 11.97
N TRP A 16 11.21 6.93 11.52
CA TRP A 16 11.95 6.14 10.54
C TRP A 16 12.26 4.75 11.08
N ARG A 17 12.77 4.63 12.29
CA ARG A 17 13.08 3.35 12.93
C ARG A 17 11.87 2.43 13.05
N GLN A 18 10.72 2.98 13.42
CA GLN A 18 9.50 2.22 13.66
C GLN A 18 8.76 1.82 12.37
N LYS A 19 8.81 2.65 11.32
CA LYS A 19 7.91 2.52 10.17
C LYS A 19 8.61 2.26 8.84
N TYR A 20 9.82 2.77 8.64
CA TYR A 20 10.45 2.81 7.31
C TYR A 20 11.75 2.04 7.21
N ARG A 21 12.45 1.88 8.31
CA ARG A 21 13.66 1.09 8.38
C ARG A 21 13.37 -0.36 8.03
N PHE A 22 14.06 -0.90 7.02
CA PHE A 22 14.00 -2.33 6.75
C PHE A 22 14.90 -3.08 7.73
N ASP A 23 14.33 -4.12 8.35
CA ASP A 23 15.05 -5.09 9.14
C ASP A 23 14.67 -6.50 8.67
N GLY A 24 15.51 -7.08 7.84
CA GLY A 24 15.38 -8.42 7.28
C GLY A 24 16.40 -9.41 7.86
N GLY A 25 16.99 -9.09 8.99
CA GLY A 25 18.03 -9.89 9.62
C GLY A 25 19.43 -9.58 9.06
N ALA A 26 19.91 -10.37 8.10
CA ALA A 26 21.22 -10.14 7.49
C ALA A 26 21.28 -8.89 6.59
N GLU A 27 20.14 -8.52 6.03
CA GLU A 27 19.96 -7.30 5.23
C GLU A 27 19.08 -6.33 6.01
N ARG A 28 19.65 -5.23 6.44
CA ARG A 28 18.90 -4.16 7.13
C ARG A 28 19.46 -2.79 6.78
N ASP A 29 18.59 -1.78 6.88
CA ASP A 29 19.00 -0.39 6.78
C ASP A 29 19.65 0.04 8.11
N GLU A 30 20.92 0.40 8.11
CA GLU A 30 21.59 0.94 9.30
C GLU A 30 21.37 2.45 9.42
N THR A 31 21.26 3.13 8.30
CA THR A 31 21.11 4.58 8.19
C THR A 31 19.94 4.97 7.28
N LEU A 32 19.55 6.23 7.32
CA LEU A 32 18.59 6.79 6.37
C LEU A 32 19.10 6.71 4.92
N ALA A 33 20.40 6.85 4.74
CA ALA A 33 21.05 6.69 3.44
C ALA A 33 20.85 5.27 2.87
N ASP A 34 20.89 4.24 3.71
CA ASP A 34 20.66 2.86 3.27
C ASP A 34 19.22 2.66 2.81
N THR A 35 18.24 3.22 3.54
CA THR A 35 16.83 3.22 3.11
C THR A 35 16.69 3.87 1.73
N PHE A 36 17.29 5.04 1.52
CA PHE A 36 17.21 5.74 0.25
C PHE A 36 17.93 5.00 -0.88
N ARG A 37 19.09 4.38 -0.61
CA ARG A 37 19.80 3.52 -1.60
C ARG A 37 18.97 2.29 -1.98
N ARG A 38 18.35 1.63 -1.01
CA ARG A 38 17.46 0.48 -1.26
C ARG A 38 16.28 0.87 -2.15
N VAL A 39 15.61 1.97 -1.84
CA VAL A 39 14.47 2.49 -2.62
C VAL A 39 14.91 2.91 -4.02
N ALA A 40 16.01 3.65 -4.14
CA ALA A 40 16.56 4.08 -5.42
C ALA A 40 16.90 2.90 -6.33
N ARG A 41 17.55 1.86 -5.78
CA ARG A 41 17.87 0.63 -6.51
C ARG A 41 16.62 -0.11 -6.96
N ALA A 42 15.60 -0.21 -6.10
CA ALA A 42 14.34 -0.84 -6.45
C ALA A 42 13.62 -0.10 -7.58
N ALA A 43 13.56 1.23 -7.53
CA ALA A 43 12.98 2.04 -8.59
C ALA A 43 13.78 1.91 -9.91
N ALA A 44 15.11 2.00 -9.85
CA ALA A 44 15.97 1.88 -11.02
C ALA A 44 15.92 0.49 -11.67
N SER A 45 15.51 -0.54 -10.94
CA SER A 45 15.36 -1.90 -11.52
C SER A 45 14.33 -1.99 -12.63
N ALA A 46 13.35 -1.08 -12.65
CA ALA A 46 12.33 -0.98 -13.70
C ALA A 46 12.86 -0.35 -15.01
N GLU A 47 14.03 0.29 -14.95
CA GLU A 47 14.59 0.98 -16.12
C GLU A 47 15.11 -0.02 -17.16
N THR A 48 14.85 0.30 -18.43
CA THR A 48 15.35 -0.46 -19.58
C THR A 48 16.69 0.13 -20.07
N GLY A 49 17.55 -0.68 -20.69
CA GLY A 49 18.85 -0.20 -21.23
C GLY A 49 20.08 -0.79 -20.54
N GLY A 50 19.88 -1.78 -19.69
CA GLY A 50 20.96 -2.56 -19.07
C GLY A 50 21.55 -1.93 -17.82
N ASN A 51 22.57 -2.59 -17.27
CA ASN A 51 23.11 -2.25 -15.94
C ASN A 51 23.67 -0.83 -15.82
N ARG A 52 24.24 -0.29 -16.90
CA ARG A 52 24.79 1.08 -16.89
C ARG A 52 23.69 2.13 -16.73
N VAL A 53 22.55 1.94 -17.43
CA VAL A 53 21.39 2.84 -17.33
C VAL A 53 20.77 2.74 -15.96
N ARG A 54 20.60 1.53 -15.44
CA ARG A 54 20.08 1.32 -14.08
C ARG A 54 20.95 1.97 -13.01
N ALA A 55 22.27 1.79 -13.09
CA ALA A 55 23.20 2.44 -12.15
C ALA A 55 23.13 3.97 -12.20
N MET A 56 22.96 4.55 -13.40
CA MET A 56 22.77 5.99 -13.56
C MET A 56 21.47 6.46 -12.90
N TRP A 57 20.35 5.77 -13.10
CA TRP A 57 19.08 6.11 -12.48
C TRP A 57 19.06 5.86 -10.98
N GLU A 58 19.68 4.78 -10.49
CA GLU A 58 19.87 4.53 -9.05
C GLU A 58 20.56 5.73 -8.39
N GLN A 59 21.62 6.24 -8.99
CA GLN A 59 22.34 7.40 -8.47
C GLN A 59 21.47 8.67 -8.48
N GLN A 60 20.74 8.94 -9.55
CA GLN A 60 19.87 10.12 -9.65
C GLN A 60 18.72 10.05 -8.65
N PHE A 61 18.07 8.90 -8.49
CA PHE A 61 17.02 8.73 -7.51
C PHE A 61 17.52 8.86 -6.08
N TYR A 62 18.70 8.31 -5.79
CA TYR A 62 19.33 8.48 -4.48
C TYR A 62 19.63 9.95 -4.19
N GLU A 63 20.26 10.66 -5.10
CA GLU A 63 20.61 12.08 -4.93
C GLU A 63 19.36 12.95 -4.70
N ALA A 64 18.30 12.73 -5.45
CA ALA A 64 17.03 13.45 -5.27
C ALA A 64 16.41 13.22 -3.88
N MET A 65 16.53 12.01 -3.32
CA MET A 65 16.06 11.70 -1.97
C MET A 65 17.02 12.21 -0.89
N ALA A 66 18.33 12.07 -1.08
CA ALA A 66 19.34 12.48 -0.11
C ALA A 66 19.34 13.99 0.15
N ASP A 67 19.02 14.78 -0.86
CA ASP A 67 18.85 16.23 -0.76
C ASP A 67 17.43 16.66 -0.32
N PHE A 68 16.54 15.69 -0.01
CA PHE A 68 15.13 15.92 0.27
C PHE A 68 14.35 16.68 -0.82
N GLY A 69 14.87 16.72 -2.04
CA GLY A 69 14.16 17.22 -3.21
C GLY A 69 12.96 16.38 -3.61
N LEU A 70 13.02 15.08 -3.26
CA LEU A 70 11.94 14.11 -3.42
C LEU A 70 11.84 13.23 -2.16
N LEU A 71 10.65 13.09 -1.61
CA LEU A 71 10.36 12.12 -0.57
C LEU A 71 9.25 11.18 -1.04
N PRO A 72 9.56 9.90 -1.31
CA PRO A 72 8.56 8.92 -1.70
C PRO A 72 7.51 8.69 -0.62
N ALA A 73 6.33 8.23 -1.03
CA ALA A 73 5.26 7.85 -0.10
C ALA A 73 5.73 6.76 0.88
N GLY A 74 5.15 6.75 2.08
CA GLY A 74 5.56 5.86 3.17
C GLY A 74 5.58 4.38 2.80
N ARG A 75 4.67 3.91 1.94
CA ARG A 75 4.65 2.53 1.44
C ARG A 75 5.87 2.19 0.59
N ILE A 76 6.35 3.13 -0.21
CA ILE A 76 7.56 2.97 -1.02
C ILE A 76 8.79 2.91 -0.10
N LEU A 77 8.89 3.83 0.88
CA LEU A 77 9.99 3.83 1.85
C LEU A 77 10.05 2.53 2.66
N ALA A 78 8.90 2.02 3.10
CA ALA A 78 8.83 0.82 3.93
C ALA A 78 8.98 -0.49 3.13
N GLY A 79 8.53 -0.54 1.86
CA GLY A 79 8.35 -1.79 1.12
C GLY A 79 9.27 -2.00 -0.08
N ALA A 80 9.68 -0.91 -0.77
CA ALA A 80 10.46 -1.05 -2.00
C ALA A 80 11.83 -1.69 -1.72
N GLY A 81 12.17 -2.74 -2.50
CA GLY A 81 13.45 -3.45 -2.40
C GLY A 81 13.61 -4.34 -1.17
N THR A 82 12.53 -4.62 -0.43
CA THR A 82 12.60 -5.49 0.77
C THR A 82 12.35 -6.97 0.49
N GLY A 83 11.90 -7.33 -0.71
CA GLY A 83 11.47 -8.70 -1.03
C GLY A 83 10.19 -9.16 -0.33
N ARG A 84 9.53 -8.30 0.46
CA ARG A 84 8.26 -8.61 1.13
C ARG A 84 7.11 -8.53 0.14
N ALA A 85 6.09 -9.37 0.31
CA ALA A 85 4.86 -9.35 -0.46
C ALA A 85 3.92 -8.23 0.04
N VAL A 86 4.31 -6.97 -0.19
CA VAL A 86 3.57 -5.77 0.21
C VAL A 86 3.31 -4.89 -1.01
N THR A 87 2.19 -4.15 -1.00
CA THR A 87 1.93 -3.17 -2.03
C THR A 87 2.76 -1.90 -1.82
N LEU A 88 3.17 -1.28 -2.91
CA LEU A 88 3.81 0.05 -2.91
C LEU A 88 2.79 1.19 -3.08
N PHE A 89 1.53 0.86 -3.31
CA PHE A 89 0.43 1.82 -3.36
C PHE A 89 -0.22 1.97 -1.99
N ASN A 90 -0.65 3.19 -1.65
CA ASN A 90 -1.28 3.47 -0.36
C ASN A 90 -2.75 3.04 -0.33
N CYS A 91 -3.50 3.30 -1.41
CA CYS A 91 -4.94 3.13 -1.47
C CYS A 91 -5.39 2.58 -2.82
N PHE A 92 -6.49 1.84 -2.80
CA PHE A 92 -7.13 1.25 -3.96
C PHE A 92 -8.61 1.61 -3.98
N VAL A 93 -9.10 2.08 -5.14
CA VAL A 93 -10.51 2.11 -5.42
C VAL A 93 -10.88 0.72 -5.91
N MET A 94 -11.67 0.01 -5.12
CA MET A 94 -12.06 -1.37 -5.43
C MET A 94 -13.07 -1.41 -6.57
N GLY A 95 -13.22 -2.57 -7.20
CA GLY A 95 -14.16 -2.77 -8.29
C GLY A 95 -15.63 -2.52 -7.88
N ARG A 96 -16.49 -2.45 -8.89
CA ARG A 96 -17.94 -2.33 -8.69
C ARG A 96 -18.46 -3.56 -7.94
N ILE A 97 -19.32 -3.34 -6.96
CA ILE A 97 -20.04 -4.39 -6.26
C ILE A 97 -21.33 -4.68 -7.03
N ASP A 98 -21.46 -5.85 -7.65
CA ASP A 98 -22.72 -6.25 -8.24
C ASP A 98 -23.73 -6.63 -7.14
N ASP A 99 -25.03 -6.35 -7.40
CA ASP A 99 -26.12 -6.56 -6.43
C ASP A 99 -26.53 -8.04 -6.33
N ASP A 100 -25.54 -8.85 -5.96
CA ASP A 100 -25.64 -10.30 -5.77
C ASP A 100 -24.78 -10.71 -4.57
N LEU A 101 -25.25 -11.63 -3.75
CA LEU A 101 -24.59 -12.02 -2.51
C LEU A 101 -23.19 -12.59 -2.76
N GLY A 102 -23.01 -13.38 -3.82
CA GLY A 102 -21.72 -13.95 -4.19
C GLY A 102 -20.72 -12.85 -4.56
N ALA A 103 -21.14 -11.90 -5.41
CA ALA A 103 -20.32 -10.76 -5.81
C ALA A 103 -19.96 -9.85 -4.63
N ILE A 104 -20.89 -9.62 -3.70
CA ILE A 104 -20.63 -8.85 -2.47
C ILE A 104 -19.51 -9.50 -1.66
N PHE A 105 -19.58 -10.81 -1.39
CA PHE A 105 -18.55 -11.51 -0.60
C PHE A 105 -17.23 -11.68 -1.36
N GLU A 106 -17.24 -11.78 -2.69
CA GLU A 106 -15.98 -11.73 -3.47
C GLU A 106 -15.28 -10.38 -3.31
N ASN A 107 -16.03 -9.26 -3.33
CA ASN A 107 -15.47 -7.94 -3.03
C ASN A 107 -14.93 -7.84 -1.60
N VAL A 108 -15.58 -8.45 -0.59
CA VAL A 108 -15.04 -8.53 0.79
C VAL A 108 -13.70 -9.27 0.81
N LYS A 109 -13.62 -10.39 0.10
CA LYS A 109 -12.38 -11.19 0.00
C LYS A 109 -11.25 -10.39 -0.65
N GLU A 110 -11.51 -9.73 -1.79
CA GLU A 110 -10.53 -8.88 -2.47
C GLU A 110 -10.06 -7.73 -1.57
N ALA A 111 -10.99 -7.11 -0.83
CA ALA A 111 -10.69 -6.08 0.16
C ALA A 111 -9.75 -6.62 1.25
N ALA A 112 -10.04 -7.79 1.82
CA ALA A 112 -9.23 -8.44 2.84
C ALA A 112 -7.80 -8.72 2.34
N LEU A 113 -7.65 -9.27 1.14
CA LEU A 113 -6.34 -9.55 0.54
C LEU A 113 -5.54 -8.27 0.25
N THR A 114 -6.21 -7.20 -0.19
CA THR A 114 -5.59 -5.90 -0.41
C THR A 114 -5.08 -5.28 0.90
N MET A 115 -5.89 -5.35 1.97
CA MET A 115 -5.50 -4.85 3.29
C MET A 115 -4.37 -5.67 3.90
N GLN A 116 -4.36 -6.99 3.72
CA GLN A 116 -3.28 -7.87 4.17
C GLN A 116 -1.92 -7.44 3.59
N GLN A 117 -1.90 -6.98 2.34
CA GLN A 117 -0.70 -6.42 1.70
C GLN A 117 -0.40 -4.98 2.13
N GLY A 118 -1.21 -4.42 3.01
CA GLY A 118 -1.07 -3.08 3.57
C GLY A 118 -1.74 -1.97 2.73
N GLY A 119 -2.56 -2.29 1.73
CA GLY A 119 -3.33 -1.30 0.97
C GLY A 119 -4.54 -0.79 1.74
N GLY A 120 -4.83 0.51 1.68
CA GLY A 120 -6.14 1.04 2.04
C GLY A 120 -7.16 0.74 0.95
N ILE A 121 -8.43 0.64 1.29
CA ILE A 121 -9.51 0.31 0.35
C ILE A 121 -10.61 1.37 0.36
N GLY A 122 -11.24 1.57 -0.80
CA GLY A 122 -12.45 2.38 -0.94
C GLY A 122 -13.47 1.64 -1.81
N HIS A 123 -14.73 1.60 -1.36
CA HIS A 123 -15.84 0.93 -2.04
C HIS A 123 -16.99 1.88 -2.32
N ASP A 124 -17.68 1.64 -3.43
CA ASP A 124 -18.96 2.26 -3.77
C ASP A 124 -20.09 1.25 -3.54
N PHE A 125 -20.94 1.52 -2.55
CA PHE A 125 -22.10 0.71 -2.21
C PHE A 125 -23.39 1.16 -2.91
N SER A 126 -23.35 2.19 -3.75
CA SER A 126 -24.55 2.75 -4.41
C SER A 126 -25.22 1.79 -5.39
N THR A 127 -24.49 0.75 -5.81
CA THR A 127 -24.99 -0.29 -6.71
C THR A 127 -25.93 -1.30 -6.04
N LEU A 128 -25.91 -1.37 -4.71
CA LEU A 128 -26.71 -2.33 -3.95
C LEU A 128 -28.13 -1.80 -3.78
N ARG A 129 -29.13 -2.70 -3.93
CA ARG A 129 -30.54 -2.36 -3.72
C ARG A 129 -30.81 -1.85 -2.30
N PRO A 130 -31.76 -0.95 -2.12
CA PRO A 130 -32.09 -0.39 -0.81
C PRO A 130 -32.74 -1.45 0.09
N LYS A 131 -32.69 -1.18 1.42
CA LYS A 131 -33.39 -2.00 2.41
C LYS A 131 -34.89 -2.06 2.10
N GLY A 132 -35.48 -3.25 2.18
CA GLY A 132 -36.88 -3.50 1.89
C GLY A 132 -37.20 -3.73 0.40
N ALA A 133 -36.22 -3.64 -0.50
CA ALA A 133 -36.42 -4.03 -1.88
C ALA A 133 -36.62 -5.56 -2.00
N PRO A 134 -37.55 -6.04 -2.87
CA PRO A 134 -37.83 -7.47 -2.98
C PRO A 134 -36.64 -8.25 -3.56
N VAL A 135 -36.32 -9.39 -2.94
CA VAL A 135 -35.37 -10.37 -3.46
C VAL A 135 -36.15 -11.52 -4.06
N ALA A 136 -36.42 -11.44 -5.36
CA ALA A 136 -37.32 -12.35 -6.06
C ALA A 136 -36.93 -13.84 -5.95
N SER A 137 -35.63 -14.15 -5.85
CA SER A 137 -35.11 -15.51 -5.77
C SER A 137 -35.45 -16.25 -4.47
N ILE A 138 -35.70 -15.53 -3.38
CA ILE A 138 -35.96 -16.13 -2.05
C ILE A 138 -37.25 -15.63 -1.40
N GLY A 139 -37.97 -14.71 -2.03
CA GLY A 139 -39.24 -14.17 -1.52
C GLY A 139 -39.10 -13.37 -0.21
N ALA A 140 -37.91 -12.76 0.04
CA ALA A 140 -37.63 -11.97 1.22
C ALA A 140 -37.25 -10.53 0.84
N ASP A 141 -37.21 -9.63 1.82
CA ASP A 141 -36.78 -8.25 1.65
C ASP A 141 -35.25 -8.12 1.81
N ALA A 142 -34.64 -7.24 1.03
CA ALA A 142 -33.22 -6.92 1.09
C ALA A 142 -32.87 -6.19 2.40
N SER A 143 -31.70 -6.52 2.96
CA SER A 143 -31.18 -5.86 4.17
C SER A 143 -30.61 -4.47 3.89
N GLY A 144 -30.25 -4.20 2.62
CA GLY A 144 -29.71 -2.92 2.15
C GLY A 144 -28.20 -2.74 2.35
N PRO A 145 -27.61 -1.68 1.74
CA PRO A 145 -26.16 -1.50 1.72
C PRO A 145 -25.53 -1.32 3.11
N VAL A 146 -26.21 -0.68 4.05
CA VAL A 146 -25.69 -0.41 5.40
C VAL A 146 -25.37 -1.71 6.15
N SER A 147 -26.21 -2.74 6.02
CA SER A 147 -25.96 -4.05 6.63
C SER A 147 -24.72 -4.74 6.06
N PHE A 148 -24.39 -4.50 4.80
CA PHE A 148 -23.16 -5.00 4.20
C PHE A 148 -21.94 -4.19 4.63
N MET A 149 -22.06 -2.87 4.85
CA MET A 149 -20.98 -2.06 5.43
C MET A 149 -20.55 -2.59 6.80
N ASP A 150 -21.46 -3.15 7.61
CA ASP A 150 -21.14 -3.81 8.88
C ASP A 150 -20.22 -5.03 8.68
N VAL A 151 -20.38 -5.76 7.56
CA VAL A 151 -19.49 -6.89 7.21
C VAL A 151 -18.08 -6.40 6.90
N TRP A 152 -17.97 -5.30 6.11
CA TRP A 152 -16.67 -4.67 5.83
C TRP A 152 -16.01 -4.16 7.11
N ASP A 153 -16.75 -3.50 7.99
CA ASP A 153 -16.23 -3.00 9.27
C ASP A 153 -15.71 -4.15 10.16
N ALA A 154 -16.45 -5.24 10.26
CA ALA A 154 -16.03 -6.43 10.99
C ALA A 154 -14.77 -7.06 10.39
N MET A 155 -14.69 -7.17 9.07
CA MET A 155 -13.51 -7.67 8.36
C MET A 155 -12.30 -6.76 8.62
N CYS A 156 -12.46 -5.44 8.47
CA CYS A 156 -11.38 -4.47 8.71
C CYS A 156 -10.84 -4.48 10.15
N ARG A 157 -11.68 -4.80 11.13
CA ARG A 157 -11.23 -4.96 12.53
C ARG A 157 -10.46 -6.26 12.78
N THR A 158 -10.62 -7.24 11.91
CA THR A 158 -10.04 -8.57 12.07
C THR A 158 -8.65 -8.67 11.42
N ILE A 159 -8.43 -7.93 10.34
CA ILE A 159 -7.19 -7.90 9.57
C ILE A 159 -6.29 -6.75 10.03
#